data_6de017fc87bfd09899115d4c8adacb28
#
_entry.id   6de017fc87bfd09899115d4c8adacb28
#
_cell.length_a   1.000
_cell.length_b   1.000
_cell.length_c   1.000
_cell.angle_alpha   90.00
_cell.angle_beta   90.00
_cell.angle_gamma   90.00
#
_symmetry.space_group_name_H-M   'P 1'
#
loop_
_entity.id
_entity.type
_entity.pdbx_description
1 polymer ?
#
loop_
_entity_poly.entity_id
_entity_poly.type
_entity_poly.pdbx_seq_one_letter_code
_entity_poly.pdbx_strand_id
1 'polypeptide(L)'
;MKRRYVAMISAVLCSAMILSACGNSKKTESIYTGDKTEVPAWQANLDAISPSAYADVEGLDLEPGTYISVIGRAGGTPYWDEVKKGVEQAAEDLNESLGYSGDDKIKVVYNAPDENDNIDEMVNILDEELARYPDVIAVSSIDESASEVQFDLATANGIPIVAFDSGNSYQGIQCICRTDNKEAAKTGVKKLCEAIGDSGEIALLLNDSVSENGKEREAGVKEEIKANHPDVSVVETIYVDELDQLKRKAAAEQLGMSAEDLAAAEAGEKMDDAAQTTGTANGSGTDTAETSANGDDGTAAGGTDTATKDGATAPTVAEKFEEVKSAADKMSNEEAVAYYLKKHPELKGIFALNETSTQLGIQVLDELDNSDEIQIVVGDKVLTGAVALNNGLNKVLRNIGI
;
A
#
# COMPACT_ATOMS: atom_id res chain seq x y z
N MET A 1 -23.34 63.66 19.66
CA MET A 1 -21.94 63.66 19.17
C MET A 1 -21.04 62.55 19.74
N LYS A 2 -21.31 61.94 20.89
CA LYS A 2 -20.41 60.93 21.50
C LYS A 2 -20.46 59.51 20.82
N ARG A 3 -21.53 59.15 20.11
CA ARG A 3 -21.64 57.82 19.47
C ARG A 3 -20.89 57.67 18.11
N ARG A 4 -20.60 58.80 17.43
CA ARG A 4 -19.86 58.77 16.15
C ARG A 4 -18.34 58.62 16.31
N TYR A 5 -17.79 59.06 17.45
CA TYR A 5 -16.36 58.92 17.73
C TYR A 5 -15.96 57.53 18.17
N VAL A 6 -16.85 56.79 18.84
CA VAL A 6 -16.61 55.40 19.23
C VAL A 6 -16.57 54.46 17.99
N ALA A 7 -17.41 54.71 16.99
CA ALA A 7 -17.41 53.94 15.75
C ALA A 7 -16.16 54.20 14.90
N MET A 8 -15.60 55.39 14.89
CA MET A 8 -14.36 55.69 14.17
C MET A 8 -13.11 55.14 14.86
N ILE A 9 -13.08 55.07 16.17
CA ILE A 9 -11.96 54.51 16.93
C ILE A 9 -11.94 52.98 16.75
N SER A 10 -13.10 52.33 16.68
CA SER A 10 -13.17 50.90 16.42
C SER A 10 -12.72 50.52 14.99
N ALA A 11 -13.04 51.36 13.99
CA ALA A 11 -12.61 51.13 12.60
C ALA A 11 -11.09 51.34 12.42
N VAL A 12 -10.46 52.24 13.17
CA VAL A 12 -9.02 52.48 13.12
C VAL A 12 -8.25 51.40 13.87
N LEU A 13 -8.81 50.81 14.96
CA LEU A 13 -8.18 49.70 15.65
C LEU A 13 -8.23 48.40 14.83
N CYS A 14 -9.30 48.15 14.08
CA CYS A 14 -9.36 47.01 13.19
C CYS A 14 -8.40 47.11 11.99
N SER A 15 -8.19 48.30 11.45
CA SER A 15 -7.20 48.49 10.37
C SER A 15 -5.74 48.46 10.84
N ALA A 16 -5.44 48.67 12.11
CA ALA A 16 -4.08 48.58 12.66
C ALA A 16 -3.66 47.13 12.96
N MET A 17 -4.62 46.21 13.18
CA MET A 17 -4.31 44.77 13.36
C MET A 17 -4.03 43.99 12.06
N ILE A 18 -4.41 44.57 10.92
CA ILE A 18 -4.15 43.93 9.60
C ILE A 18 -2.73 44.21 9.09
N LEU A 19 -2.04 45.23 9.65
CA LEU A 19 -0.70 45.64 9.23
C LEU A 19 0.45 45.07 10.10
N SER A 20 0.16 44.33 11.17
CA SER A 20 1.18 43.74 12.04
C SER A 20 1.47 42.27 11.76
N ALA A 21 0.89 41.67 10.71
CA ALA A 21 1.13 40.27 10.32
C ALA A 21 2.16 40.12 9.19
N CYS A 22 3.00 41.13 8.94
CA CYS A 22 4.17 41.03 8.06
C CYS A 22 5.44 40.89 8.89
N GLY A 23 5.56 39.84 9.64
CA GLY A 23 6.80 39.37 10.28
C GLY A 23 7.20 38.06 9.62
N ASN A 24 8.22 38.14 8.84
CA ASN A 24 9.15 37.17 8.26
C ASN A 24 9.01 35.73 8.78
N SER A 25 7.97 35.02 8.40
CA SER A 25 7.95 33.58 8.36
C SER A 25 8.26 33.15 6.93
N LYS A 26 9.32 32.37 6.75
CA LYS A 26 9.63 31.67 5.51
C LYS A 26 8.32 31.05 5.03
N LYS A 27 7.83 31.48 3.89
CA LYS A 27 6.68 30.88 3.22
C LYS A 27 7.11 29.50 2.78
N THR A 28 6.73 28.49 3.54
CA THR A 28 6.45 27.20 2.96
C THR A 28 5.22 27.43 2.09
N GLU A 29 5.39 27.58 0.81
CA GLU A 29 4.27 27.59 -0.11
C GLU A 29 3.65 26.19 -0.05
N SER A 30 2.56 26.07 0.69
CA SER A 30 1.73 24.89 0.64
C SER A 30 1.29 24.72 -0.83
N ILE A 31 1.73 23.66 -1.45
CA ILE A 31 1.41 23.30 -2.83
C ILE A 31 -0.11 23.11 -3.03
N TYR A 32 -0.86 23.04 -1.93
CA TYR A 32 -2.31 22.89 -1.92
C TYR A 32 -2.97 23.93 -1.03
N THR A 33 -3.60 24.94 -1.64
CA THR A 33 -4.30 26.02 -0.93
C THR A 33 -5.80 25.87 -0.86
N GLY A 34 -6.42 24.76 -1.12
CA GLY A 34 -7.86 24.53 -0.95
C GLY A 34 -8.86 25.50 -1.62
N ASP A 35 -8.43 26.71 -1.95
CA ASP A 35 -9.28 27.82 -2.42
C ASP A 35 -9.17 28.07 -3.94
N LYS A 36 -8.99 27.04 -4.75
CA LYS A 36 -8.97 27.23 -6.21
C LYS A 36 -10.38 27.33 -6.75
N THR A 37 -10.78 28.53 -7.09
CA THR A 37 -12.02 28.82 -7.84
C THR A 37 -11.90 28.53 -9.35
N GLU A 38 -10.69 28.28 -9.86
CA GLU A 38 -10.45 27.94 -11.27
C GLU A 38 -10.37 26.42 -11.43
N VAL A 39 -11.14 25.90 -12.39
CA VAL A 39 -11.07 24.49 -12.78
C VAL A 39 -9.68 24.24 -13.36
N PRO A 40 -8.90 23.30 -12.82
CA PRO A 40 -7.58 23.00 -13.33
C PRO A 40 -7.63 22.58 -14.82
N ALA A 41 -6.61 22.96 -15.59
CA ALA A 41 -6.54 22.65 -17.02
C ALA A 41 -6.61 21.13 -17.32
N TRP A 42 -6.20 20.30 -16.36
CA TRP A 42 -6.28 18.84 -16.46
C TRP A 42 -7.67 18.27 -16.19
N GLN A 43 -8.62 19.05 -15.64
CA GLN A 43 -9.98 18.56 -15.37
C GLN A 43 -10.68 18.08 -16.65
N ALA A 44 -10.51 18.80 -17.75
CA ALA A 44 -11.05 18.39 -19.04
C ALA A 44 -10.53 17.01 -19.50
N ASN A 45 -9.29 16.67 -19.13
CA ASN A 45 -8.75 15.35 -19.45
C ASN A 45 -9.38 14.26 -18.56
N LEU A 46 -9.64 14.56 -17.27
CA LEU A 46 -10.36 13.65 -16.39
C LEU A 46 -11.79 13.43 -16.87
N ASP A 47 -12.50 14.50 -17.26
CA ASP A 47 -13.84 14.41 -17.79
C ASP A 47 -13.90 13.57 -19.08
N ALA A 48 -12.82 13.60 -19.88
CA ALA A 48 -12.72 12.81 -21.11
C ALA A 48 -12.49 11.29 -20.83
N ILE A 49 -11.79 10.95 -19.75
CA ILE A 49 -11.55 9.54 -19.36
C ILE A 49 -12.66 8.96 -18.46
N SER A 50 -13.55 9.80 -17.97
CA SER A 50 -14.74 9.43 -17.22
C SER A 50 -16.02 9.84 -17.97
N PRO A 51 -16.26 9.31 -19.16
CA PRO A 51 -17.46 9.65 -19.90
C PRO A 51 -18.69 9.17 -19.14
N SER A 52 -19.77 9.97 -19.18
CA SER A 52 -21.05 9.66 -18.53
C SER A 52 -21.61 8.29 -18.92
N ALA A 53 -21.21 7.77 -20.09
CA ALA A 53 -21.57 6.43 -20.55
C ALA A 53 -21.11 5.29 -19.63
N TYR A 54 -20.10 5.50 -18.80
CA TYR A 54 -19.66 4.48 -17.83
C TYR A 54 -20.50 4.44 -16.55
N ALA A 55 -21.07 5.57 -16.17
CA ALA A 55 -22.01 5.65 -15.05
C ALA A 55 -23.46 5.32 -15.48
N ASP A 56 -23.68 5.11 -16.77
CA ASP A 56 -25.01 4.82 -17.32
C ASP A 56 -25.38 3.36 -17.07
N VAL A 57 -26.44 3.15 -16.30
CA VAL A 57 -27.03 1.84 -15.98
C VAL A 57 -28.19 1.49 -16.93
N GLU A 58 -28.54 2.36 -17.89
CA GLU A 58 -29.64 2.13 -18.82
C GLU A 58 -29.35 0.90 -19.71
N GLY A 59 -30.34 0.03 -19.80
CA GLY A 59 -30.24 -1.21 -20.58
C GLY A 59 -29.46 -2.36 -19.93
N LEU A 60 -29.10 -2.24 -18.65
CA LEU A 60 -28.68 -3.37 -17.83
C LEU A 60 -29.95 -4.08 -17.32
N ASP A 61 -30.00 -5.41 -17.52
CA ASP A 61 -31.14 -6.24 -17.14
C ASP A 61 -30.61 -7.35 -16.19
N LEU A 62 -30.68 -7.09 -14.89
CA LEU A 62 -30.26 -8.03 -13.86
C LEU A 62 -31.50 -8.66 -13.22
N GLU A 63 -31.40 -9.93 -12.86
CA GLU A 63 -32.47 -10.63 -12.16
C GLU A 63 -32.72 -10.02 -10.77
N PRO A 64 -34.00 -10.00 -10.31
CA PRO A 64 -34.34 -9.54 -8.97
C PRO A 64 -33.57 -10.32 -7.90
N GLY A 65 -33.00 -9.59 -6.92
CA GLY A 65 -32.28 -10.19 -5.81
C GLY A 65 -30.84 -10.60 -6.11
N THR A 66 -30.32 -10.28 -7.31
CA THR A 66 -28.89 -10.51 -7.66
C THR A 66 -27.97 -10.06 -6.55
N TYR A 67 -27.04 -10.92 -6.16
CA TYR A 67 -26.05 -10.67 -5.13
C TYR A 67 -24.65 -10.54 -5.72
N ILE A 68 -24.06 -9.35 -5.58
CA ILE A 68 -22.71 -9.03 -6.04
C ILE A 68 -21.80 -8.84 -4.83
N SER A 69 -20.79 -9.68 -4.71
CA SER A 69 -19.73 -9.53 -3.70
C SER A 69 -18.57 -8.73 -4.28
N VAL A 70 -18.19 -7.64 -3.62
CA VAL A 70 -17.06 -6.78 -4.00
C VAL A 70 -16.02 -6.81 -2.90
N ILE A 71 -14.80 -7.20 -3.27
CA ILE A 71 -13.70 -7.40 -2.33
C ILE A 71 -12.57 -6.44 -2.70
N GLY A 72 -12.36 -5.44 -1.85
CA GLY A 72 -11.27 -4.46 -1.96
C GLY A 72 -10.00 -4.93 -1.26
N ARG A 73 -8.93 -4.13 -1.36
CA ARG A 73 -7.63 -4.45 -0.73
C ARG A 73 -7.49 -3.95 0.70
N ALA A 74 -8.30 -2.98 1.09
CA ALA A 74 -8.31 -2.44 2.45
C ALA A 74 -9.66 -1.81 2.79
N GLY A 75 -9.95 -1.73 4.09
CA GLY A 75 -11.00 -0.89 4.66
C GLY A 75 -10.43 0.35 5.33
N GLY A 76 -11.23 1.43 5.41
CA GLY A 76 -10.91 2.60 6.24
C GLY A 76 -9.81 3.51 5.74
N THR A 77 -9.40 3.41 4.47
CA THR A 77 -8.55 4.41 3.83
C THR A 77 -9.39 5.35 2.95
N PRO A 78 -8.98 6.62 2.76
CA PRO A 78 -9.72 7.55 1.91
C PRO A 78 -9.99 7.03 0.50
N TYR A 79 -9.02 6.34 -0.11
CA TYR A 79 -9.18 5.76 -1.43
C TYR A 79 -10.24 4.64 -1.44
N TRP A 80 -10.11 3.67 -0.55
CA TRP A 80 -11.03 2.52 -0.52
C TRP A 80 -12.42 2.88 -0.01
N ASP A 81 -12.55 3.92 0.82
CA ASP A 81 -13.84 4.47 1.22
C ASP A 81 -14.58 5.10 0.04
N GLU A 82 -13.88 5.80 -0.87
CA GLU A 82 -14.48 6.33 -2.09
C GLU A 82 -14.84 5.22 -3.09
N VAL A 83 -14.00 4.16 -3.19
CA VAL A 83 -14.31 2.96 -3.97
C VAL A 83 -15.62 2.32 -3.47
N LYS A 84 -15.74 2.11 -2.16
CA LYS A 84 -16.95 1.57 -1.54
C LYS A 84 -18.18 2.42 -1.85
N LYS A 85 -18.11 3.75 -1.70
CA LYS A 85 -19.20 4.66 -2.04
C LYS A 85 -19.62 4.56 -3.50
N GLY A 86 -18.64 4.45 -4.41
CA GLY A 86 -18.92 4.26 -5.85
C GLY A 86 -19.67 2.96 -6.13
N VAL A 87 -19.32 1.88 -5.45
CA VAL A 87 -19.98 0.58 -5.54
C VAL A 87 -21.42 0.64 -5.00
N GLU A 88 -21.61 1.27 -3.84
CA GLU A 88 -22.93 1.46 -3.22
C GLU A 88 -23.84 2.32 -4.10
N GLN A 89 -23.30 3.40 -4.68
CA GLN A 89 -24.05 4.27 -5.59
C GLN A 89 -24.48 3.50 -6.87
N ALA A 90 -23.59 2.69 -7.45
CA ALA A 90 -23.93 1.88 -8.62
C ALA A 90 -25.09 0.91 -8.33
N ALA A 91 -25.12 0.33 -7.13
CA ALA A 91 -26.22 -0.53 -6.71
C ALA A 91 -27.55 0.26 -6.54
N GLU A 92 -27.48 1.48 -6.02
CA GLU A 92 -28.66 2.34 -5.90
C GLU A 92 -29.21 2.74 -7.28
N ASP A 93 -28.35 3.19 -8.19
CA ASP A 93 -28.70 3.59 -9.55
C ASP A 93 -29.32 2.41 -10.33
N LEU A 94 -28.78 1.20 -10.19
CA LEU A 94 -29.32 -0.01 -10.78
C LEU A 94 -30.71 -0.33 -10.24
N ASN A 95 -30.90 -0.31 -8.93
CA ASN A 95 -32.20 -0.56 -8.31
C ASN A 95 -33.24 0.46 -8.71
N GLU A 96 -32.88 1.75 -8.85
CA GLU A 96 -33.75 2.78 -9.34
C GLU A 96 -34.13 2.55 -10.80
N SER A 97 -33.16 2.26 -11.67
CA SER A 97 -33.38 2.02 -13.10
C SER A 97 -34.26 0.79 -13.36
N LEU A 98 -34.07 -0.29 -12.59
CA LEU A 98 -34.81 -1.54 -12.72
C LEU A 98 -36.16 -1.51 -11.97
N GLY A 99 -36.39 -0.48 -11.11
CA GLY A 99 -37.58 -0.37 -10.28
C GLY A 99 -37.66 -1.40 -9.15
N TYR A 100 -36.53 -1.93 -8.70
CA TYR A 100 -36.44 -2.96 -7.67
C TYR A 100 -36.55 -2.38 -6.26
N SER A 101 -37.23 -3.09 -5.38
CA SER A 101 -37.46 -2.69 -3.99
C SER A 101 -37.61 -3.91 -3.08
N GLY A 102 -37.38 -3.74 -1.78
CA GLY A 102 -37.51 -4.82 -0.81
C GLY A 102 -36.51 -5.97 -1.11
N ASP A 103 -37.05 -7.17 -1.23
CA ASP A 103 -36.26 -8.39 -1.47
C ASP A 103 -35.76 -8.52 -2.91
N ASP A 104 -36.36 -7.78 -3.85
CA ASP A 104 -36.00 -7.78 -5.27
C ASP A 104 -34.76 -6.93 -5.56
N LYS A 105 -34.32 -6.13 -4.58
CA LYS A 105 -33.13 -5.27 -4.77
C LYS A 105 -31.88 -6.06 -5.12
N ILE A 106 -31.14 -5.53 -6.08
CA ILE A 106 -29.73 -5.91 -6.30
C ILE A 106 -28.97 -5.63 -4.99
N LYS A 107 -28.29 -6.64 -4.47
CA LYS A 107 -27.48 -6.55 -3.25
C LYS A 107 -26.01 -6.48 -3.64
N VAL A 108 -25.37 -5.40 -3.26
CA VAL A 108 -23.92 -5.27 -3.37
C VAL A 108 -23.36 -5.21 -1.95
N VAL A 109 -22.40 -6.10 -1.67
CA VAL A 109 -21.69 -6.13 -0.38
C VAL A 109 -20.24 -5.87 -0.66
N TYR A 110 -19.71 -4.84 0.00
CA TYR A 110 -18.30 -4.51 -0.06
C TYR A 110 -17.59 -5.03 1.21
N ASN A 111 -16.59 -5.89 1.01
CA ASN A 111 -15.71 -6.38 2.05
C ASN A 111 -14.27 -6.05 1.68
N ALA A 112 -13.42 -5.92 2.69
CA ALA A 112 -11.99 -5.71 2.51
C ALA A 112 -11.26 -6.12 3.78
N PRO A 113 -9.97 -6.46 3.72
CA PRO A 113 -9.14 -6.64 4.90
C PRO A 113 -9.15 -5.40 5.81
N ASP A 114 -9.12 -5.62 7.12
CA ASP A 114 -8.99 -4.55 8.10
C ASP A 114 -7.58 -3.91 8.02
N GLU A 115 -6.56 -4.73 7.80
CA GLU A 115 -5.20 -4.27 7.53
C GLU A 115 -4.96 -4.14 6.02
N ASN A 116 -4.35 -3.04 5.62
CA ASN A 116 -4.07 -2.78 4.22
C ASN A 116 -3.20 -3.90 3.62
N ASP A 117 -3.64 -4.42 2.48
CA ASP A 117 -2.94 -5.47 1.72
C ASP A 117 -2.68 -6.79 2.49
N ASN A 118 -3.51 -7.12 3.48
CA ASN A 118 -3.43 -8.40 4.19
C ASN A 118 -3.95 -9.55 3.31
N ILE A 119 -3.01 -10.35 2.79
CA ILE A 119 -3.28 -11.45 1.86
C ILE A 119 -4.13 -12.54 2.52
N ASP A 120 -3.77 -12.96 3.74
CA ASP A 120 -4.44 -14.05 4.45
C ASP A 120 -5.90 -13.69 4.77
N GLU A 121 -6.14 -12.44 5.15
CA GLU A 121 -7.48 -11.95 5.43
C GLU A 121 -8.32 -11.87 4.14
N MET A 122 -7.74 -11.45 3.01
CA MET A 122 -8.41 -11.44 1.71
C MET A 122 -8.84 -12.87 1.30
N VAL A 123 -7.98 -13.85 1.48
CA VAL A 123 -8.30 -15.26 1.19
C VAL A 123 -9.46 -15.74 2.06
N ASN A 124 -9.47 -15.43 3.35
CA ASN A 124 -10.55 -15.75 4.26
C ASN A 124 -11.87 -15.07 3.84
N ILE A 125 -11.83 -13.79 3.44
CA ILE A 125 -13.01 -13.07 2.94
C ILE A 125 -13.55 -13.73 1.68
N LEU A 126 -12.69 -14.15 0.75
CA LEU A 126 -13.10 -14.90 -0.45
C LEU A 126 -13.80 -16.19 -0.10
N ASP A 127 -13.27 -16.98 0.86
CA ASP A 127 -13.90 -18.21 1.32
C ASP A 127 -15.28 -17.96 1.94
N GLU A 128 -15.42 -16.94 2.77
CA GLU A 128 -16.69 -16.55 3.37
C GLU A 128 -17.73 -16.11 2.33
N GLU A 129 -17.31 -15.32 1.34
CA GLU A 129 -18.19 -14.87 0.27
C GLU A 129 -18.60 -16.00 -0.66
N LEU A 130 -17.69 -16.91 -1.02
CA LEU A 130 -18.01 -18.10 -1.79
C LEU A 130 -19.05 -18.99 -1.08
N ALA A 131 -18.98 -19.09 0.25
CA ALA A 131 -19.97 -19.84 1.04
C ALA A 131 -21.37 -19.19 1.03
N ARG A 132 -21.50 -17.93 0.66
CA ARG A 132 -22.78 -17.22 0.48
C ARG A 132 -23.36 -17.35 -0.93
N TYR A 133 -22.65 -17.98 -1.85
CA TYR A 133 -23.04 -18.19 -3.23
C TYR A 133 -23.44 -16.88 -3.95
N PRO A 134 -22.52 -15.91 -4.11
CA PRO A 134 -22.83 -14.70 -4.86
C PRO A 134 -23.04 -15.00 -6.34
N ASP A 135 -23.82 -14.17 -7.02
CA ASP A 135 -24.00 -14.28 -8.47
C ASP A 135 -22.78 -13.74 -9.23
N VAL A 136 -21.99 -12.85 -8.61
CA VAL A 136 -20.75 -12.30 -9.16
C VAL A 136 -19.77 -12.00 -8.01
N ILE A 137 -18.49 -12.28 -8.22
CA ILE A 137 -17.39 -11.79 -7.38
C ILE A 137 -16.61 -10.72 -8.17
N ALA A 138 -16.50 -9.53 -7.61
CA ALA A 138 -15.60 -8.48 -8.06
C ALA A 138 -14.46 -8.35 -7.04
N VAL A 139 -13.20 -8.46 -7.47
CA VAL A 139 -12.05 -8.48 -6.58
C VAL A 139 -10.93 -7.57 -7.07
N SER A 140 -10.31 -6.84 -6.14
CA SER A 140 -9.02 -6.19 -6.36
C SER A 140 -7.94 -7.05 -5.71
N SER A 141 -7.19 -7.79 -6.52
CA SER A 141 -6.26 -8.81 -6.02
C SER A 141 -5.04 -8.17 -5.36
N ILE A 142 -4.67 -8.68 -4.18
CA ILE A 142 -3.44 -8.25 -3.48
C ILE A 142 -2.23 -8.98 -4.06
N ASP A 143 -2.32 -10.30 -4.18
CA ASP A 143 -1.28 -11.17 -4.73
C ASP A 143 -1.83 -11.99 -5.90
N GLU A 144 -0.99 -12.25 -6.90
CA GLU A 144 -1.44 -12.94 -8.14
C GLU A 144 -1.79 -14.42 -7.94
N SER A 145 -1.18 -15.08 -6.95
CA SER A 145 -1.30 -16.53 -6.77
C SER A 145 -2.05 -16.95 -5.51
N ALA A 146 -2.08 -16.10 -4.49
CA ALA A 146 -2.63 -16.47 -3.18
C ALA A 146 -4.12 -16.86 -3.21
N SER A 147 -4.88 -16.35 -4.18
CA SER A 147 -6.32 -16.58 -4.30
C SER A 147 -6.71 -17.60 -5.41
N GLU A 148 -5.75 -18.30 -6.00
CA GLU A 148 -6.04 -19.25 -7.12
C GLU A 148 -7.05 -20.33 -6.73
N VAL A 149 -6.96 -20.88 -5.51
CA VAL A 149 -7.87 -21.93 -5.02
C VAL A 149 -9.30 -21.39 -4.93
N GLN A 150 -9.48 -20.19 -4.44
CA GLN A 150 -10.80 -19.54 -4.31
C GLN A 150 -11.37 -19.20 -5.70
N PHE A 151 -10.53 -18.80 -6.64
CA PHE A 151 -10.95 -18.56 -8.02
C PHE A 151 -11.34 -19.84 -8.74
N ASP A 152 -10.62 -20.94 -8.52
CA ASP A 152 -11.00 -22.27 -9.02
C ASP A 152 -12.35 -22.71 -8.45
N LEU A 153 -12.60 -22.49 -7.16
CA LEU A 153 -13.88 -22.79 -6.51
C LEU A 153 -15.02 -21.94 -7.08
N ALA A 154 -14.81 -20.65 -7.29
CA ALA A 154 -15.79 -19.78 -7.92
C ALA A 154 -16.14 -20.27 -9.32
N THR A 155 -15.13 -20.54 -10.15
CA THR A 155 -15.31 -21.04 -11.51
C THR A 155 -16.03 -22.40 -11.54
N ALA A 156 -15.67 -23.32 -10.65
CA ALA A 156 -16.30 -24.63 -10.53
C ALA A 156 -17.79 -24.54 -10.13
N ASN A 157 -18.16 -23.50 -9.38
CA ASN A 157 -19.56 -23.22 -9.01
C ASN A 157 -20.30 -22.34 -10.02
N GLY A 158 -19.65 -21.96 -11.13
CA GLY A 158 -20.25 -21.11 -12.15
C GLY A 158 -20.38 -19.64 -11.75
N ILE A 159 -19.65 -19.20 -10.72
CA ILE A 159 -19.64 -17.81 -10.26
C ILE A 159 -18.61 -17.03 -11.10
N PRO A 160 -19.02 -16.05 -11.91
CA PRO A 160 -18.11 -15.21 -12.68
C PRO A 160 -17.27 -14.33 -11.75
N ILE A 161 -16.00 -14.20 -12.12
CA ILE A 161 -15.03 -13.35 -11.43
C ILE A 161 -14.68 -12.19 -12.33
N VAL A 162 -14.69 -10.99 -11.78
CA VAL A 162 -14.20 -9.78 -12.43
C VAL A 162 -13.15 -9.13 -11.54
N ALA A 163 -12.12 -8.55 -12.12
CA ALA A 163 -11.11 -7.83 -11.38
C ALA A 163 -11.27 -6.32 -11.58
N PHE A 164 -10.94 -5.56 -10.56
CA PHE A 164 -10.91 -4.11 -10.63
C PHE A 164 -9.69 -3.56 -9.89
N ASP A 165 -9.29 -2.33 -10.18
CA ASP A 165 -8.10 -1.67 -9.64
C ASP A 165 -6.82 -2.48 -9.84
N SER A 166 -6.59 -3.52 -9.05
CA SER A 166 -5.50 -4.48 -9.25
C SER A 166 -6.03 -5.74 -9.94
N GLY A 167 -5.41 -6.08 -11.05
CA GLY A 167 -5.72 -7.29 -11.82
C GLY A 167 -5.16 -8.56 -11.19
N ASN A 168 -5.34 -9.64 -11.93
CA ASN A 168 -4.77 -10.95 -11.62
C ASN A 168 -4.65 -11.74 -12.93
N SER A 169 -3.61 -12.53 -13.07
CA SER A 169 -3.33 -13.33 -14.27
C SER A 169 -4.18 -14.60 -14.39
N TYR A 170 -5.05 -14.90 -13.43
CA TYR A 170 -5.93 -16.07 -13.44
C TYR A 170 -6.85 -16.06 -14.66
N GLN A 171 -6.83 -17.15 -15.42
CA GLN A 171 -7.52 -17.24 -16.73
C GLN A 171 -9.06 -17.25 -16.65
N GLY A 172 -9.62 -17.51 -15.47
CA GLY A 172 -11.07 -17.49 -15.23
C GLY A 172 -11.67 -16.11 -15.03
N ILE A 173 -10.85 -15.04 -14.92
CA ILE A 173 -11.33 -13.67 -14.78
C ILE A 173 -11.94 -13.20 -16.10
N GLN A 174 -13.22 -12.80 -16.05
CA GLN A 174 -13.99 -12.43 -17.23
C GLN A 174 -13.58 -11.07 -17.81
N CYS A 175 -13.24 -10.12 -16.97
CA CYS A 175 -12.70 -8.83 -17.38
C CYS A 175 -11.94 -8.16 -16.23
N ILE A 176 -11.10 -7.19 -16.60
CA ILE A 176 -10.36 -6.35 -15.66
C ILE A 176 -10.69 -4.89 -15.96
N CYS A 177 -11.13 -4.16 -14.92
CA CYS A 177 -11.36 -2.73 -14.98
C CYS A 177 -10.30 -2.00 -14.14
N ARG A 178 -9.34 -1.36 -14.79
CA ARG A 178 -8.24 -0.70 -14.10
C ARG A 178 -7.63 0.43 -14.92
N THR A 179 -6.79 1.21 -14.27
CA THR A 179 -5.89 2.17 -14.92
C THR A 179 -4.82 1.41 -15.72
N ASP A 180 -4.38 1.97 -16.84
CA ASP A 180 -3.10 1.58 -17.44
C ASP A 180 -1.97 2.07 -16.54
N ASN A 181 -1.59 1.21 -15.58
CA ASN A 181 -0.61 1.53 -14.55
C ASN A 181 0.77 1.84 -15.13
N LYS A 182 1.11 1.17 -16.22
CA LYS A 182 2.39 1.36 -16.90
C LYS A 182 2.49 2.74 -17.55
N GLU A 183 1.48 3.15 -18.30
CA GLU A 183 1.45 4.47 -18.95
C GLU A 183 1.24 5.61 -17.91
N ALA A 184 0.49 5.36 -16.85
CA ALA A 184 0.37 6.31 -15.75
C ALA A 184 1.72 6.56 -15.07
N ALA A 185 2.48 5.51 -14.78
CA ALA A 185 3.80 5.61 -14.18
C ALA A 185 4.82 6.30 -15.09
N LYS A 186 4.80 6.00 -16.39
CA LYS A 186 5.63 6.73 -17.39
C LYS A 186 5.32 8.23 -17.39
N THR A 187 4.03 8.56 -17.38
CA THR A 187 3.60 9.97 -17.35
C THR A 187 4.08 10.68 -16.07
N GLY A 188 3.96 10.01 -14.92
CA GLY A 188 4.38 10.57 -13.64
C GLY A 188 5.89 10.76 -13.55
N VAL A 189 6.68 9.74 -13.88
CA VAL A 189 8.14 9.82 -13.81
C VAL A 189 8.71 10.83 -14.80
N LYS A 190 8.11 10.94 -15.99
CA LYS A 190 8.47 12.00 -16.93
C LYS A 190 8.33 13.38 -16.30
N LYS A 191 7.24 13.64 -15.57
CA LYS A 191 7.05 14.91 -14.86
C LYS A 191 8.11 15.14 -13.78
N LEU A 192 8.50 14.10 -13.08
CA LEU A 192 9.59 14.20 -12.12
C LEU A 192 10.92 14.51 -12.80
N CYS A 193 11.26 13.78 -13.87
CA CYS A 193 12.47 14.02 -14.65
C CYS A 193 12.54 15.47 -15.17
N GLU A 194 11.45 15.97 -15.76
CA GLU A 194 11.34 17.37 -16.19
C GLU A 194 11.57 18.35 -15.02
N ALA A 195 11.02 18.07 -13.83
CA ALA A 195 11.14 18.93 -12.66
C ALA A 195 12.57 19.00 -12.09
N ILE A 196 13.33 17.89 -12.18
CA ILE A 196 14.71 17.83 -11.71
C ILE A 196 15.74 18.21 -12.79
N GLY A 197 15.28 18.62 -13.98
CA GLY A 197 16.13 19.01 -15.10
C GLY A 197 16.76 17.85 -15.86
N ASP A 198 16.04 16.74 -15.98
CA ASP A 198 16.39 15.52 -16.72
C ASP A 198 17.75 14.90 -16.34
N SER A 199 18.22 15.13 -15.12
CA SER A 199 19.47 14.54 -14.64
C SER A 199 19.53 14.44 -13.11
N GLY A 200 20.11 13.35 -12.60
CA GLY A 200 20.34 13.13 -11.17
C GLY A 200 19.73 11.84 -10.65
N GLU A 201 19.70 11.73 -9.34
CA GLU A 201 19.23 10.55 -8.64
C GLU A 201 17.77 10.72 -8.19
N ILE A 202 16.98 9.65 -8.31
CA ILE A 202 15.61 9.59 -7.81
C ILE A 202 15.38 8.30 -7.02
N ALA A 203 14.45 8.36 -6.07
CA ALA A 203 13.93 7.21 -5.36
C ALA A 203 12.48 6.90 -5.75
N LEU A 204 12.12 5.63 -5.73
CA LEU A 204 10.77 5.15 -5.95
C LEU A 204 10.19 4.65 -4.63
N LEU A 205 8.98 5.06 -4.32
CA LEU A 205 8.18 4.51 -3.23
C LEU A 205 6.94 3.84 -3.82
N LEU A 206 6.86 2.52 -3.68
CA LEU A 206 5.75 1.69 -4.16
C LEU A 206 4.97 1.10 -2.99
N ASN A 207 3.74 0.73 -3.22
CA ASN A 207 2.93 0.05 -2.20
C ASN A 207 3.49 -1.34 -1.90
N ASP A 208 3.70 -2.12 -2.95
CA ASP A 208 4.11 -3.52 -2.86
C ASP A 208 4.86 -3.99 -4.12
N SER A 209 5.56 -5.11 -3.97
CA SER A 209 6.31 -5.79 -5.04
C SER A 209 5.54 -6.96 -5.68
N VAL A 210 4.37 -7.33 -5.13
CA VAL A 210 3.66 -8.58 -5.47
C VAL A 210 2.44 -8.36 -6.36
N SER A 211 1.75 -7.21 -6.24
CA SER A 211 0.57 -6.91 -7.05
C SER A 211 0.93 -6.60 -8.50
N GLU A 212 -0.01 -6.85 -9.40
CA GLU A 212 0.13 -6.47 -10.81
C GLU A 212 0.32 -4.96 -10.97
N ASN A 213 -0.42 -4.14 -10.20
CA ASN A 213 -0.30 -2.69 -10.19
C ASN A 213 1.11 -2.22 -9.84
N GLY A 214 1.70 -2.76 -8.76
CA GLY A 214 3.05 -2.43 -8.31
C GLY A 214 4.08 -2.74 -9.39
N LYS A 215 4.04 -3.97 -9.92
CA LYS A 215 4.94 -4.44 -10.98
C LYS A 215 4.85 -3.60 -12.27
N GLU A 216 3.64 -3.28 -12.71
CA GLU A 216 3.43 -2.45 -13.90
C GLU A 216 3.92 -1.02 -13.73
N ARG A 217 3.64 -0.40 -12.58
CA ARG A 217 4.12 0.96 -12.27
C ARG A 217 5.64 1.00 -12.26
N GLU A 218 6.29 0.07 -11.56
CA GLU A 218 7.75 -0.02 -11.53
C GLU A 218 8.34 -0.23 -12.94
N ALA A 219 7.75 -1.13 -13.72
CA ALA A 219 8.18 -1.38 -15.10
C ALA A 219 8.04 -0.13 -15.97
N GLY A 220 6.90 0.60 -15.85
CA GLY A 220 6.67 1.85 -16.57
C GLY A 220 7.73 2.91 -16.28
N VAL A 221 8.06 3.09 -14.99
CA VAL A 221 9.13 4.02 -14.57
C VAL A 221 10.46 3.64 -15.20
N LYS A 222 10.87 2.37 -15.06
CA LYS A 222 12.16 1.89 -15.59
C LYS A 222 12.25 2.01 -17.12
N GLU A 223 11.15 1.72 -17.81
CA GLU A 223 11.11 1.87 -19.28
C GLU A 223 11.23 3.33 -19.73
N GLU A 224 10.48 4.24 -19.09
CA GLU A 224 10.51 5.67 -19.42
C GLU A 224 11.90 6.28 -19.21
N ILE A 225 12.49 6.04 -18.02
CA ILE A 225 13.83 6.52 -17.71
C ILE A 225 14.84 6.00 -18.72
N LYS A 226 14.83 4.70 -18.99
CA LYS A 226 15.77 4.08 -19.92
C LYS A 226 15.66 4.62 -21.35
N ALA A 227 14.43 4.94 -21.78
CA ALA A 227 14.16 5.38 -23.16
C ALA A 227 14.42 6.87 -23.36
N ASN A 228 14.06 7.70 -22.39
CA ASN A 228 13.93 9.13 -22.58
C ASN A 228 14.76 9.99 -21.62
N HIS A 229 15.24 9.43 -20.49
CA HIS A 229 15.94 10.18 -19.43
C HIS A 229 17.25 9.49 -19.02
N PRO A 230 18.23 9.30 -19.94
CA PRO A 230 19.41 8.47 -19.69
C PRO A 230 20.35 9.00 -18.59
N ASP A 231 20.24 10.28 -18.24
CA ASP A 231 21.02 10.92 -17.19
C ASP A 231 20.31 10.91 -15.81
N VAL A 232 19.15 10.26 -15.71
CA VAL A 232 18.42 10.02 -14.47
C VAL A 232 18.64 8.58 -14.03
N SER A 233 18.95 8.37 -12.74
CA SER A 233 19.10 7.05 -12.16
C SER A 233 18.15 6.82 -10.99
N VAL A 234 17.53 5.64 -10.94
CA VAL A 234 16.82 5.17 -9.76
C VAL A 234 17.85 4.55 -8.82
N VAL A 235 18.03 5.17 -7.65
CA VAL A 235 19.04 4.74 -6.66
C VAL A 235 18.45 3.91 -5.54
N GLU A 236 17.16 4.12 -5.22
CA GLU A 236 16.42 3.33 -4.26
C GLU A 236 15.02 3.00 -4.78
N THR A 237 14.58 1.77 -4.53
CA THR A 237 13.20 1.34 -4.70
C THR A 237 12.73 0.74 -3.39
N ILE A 238 11.75 1.37 -2.77
CA ILE A 238 11.25 1.01 -1.44
C ILE A 238 9.78 0.63 -1.57
N TYR A 239 9.44 -0.54 -1.02
CA TYR A 239 8.10 -1.08 -0.98
C TYR A 239 7.51 -0.94 0.43
N VAL A 240 6.29 -0.43 0.52
CA VAL A 240 5.63 -0.16 1.81
C VAL A 240 5.32 -1.45 2.57
N ASP A 241 4.99 -2.53 1.85
CA ASP A 241 4.77 -3.86 2.43
C ASP A 241 6.06 -4.50 3.01
N GLU A 242 7.23 -3.99 2.65
CA GLU A 242 8.53 -4.47 3.14
C GLU A 242 9.17 -3.57 4.21
N LEU A 243 8.45 -2.58 4.75
CA LEU A 243 9.03 -1.59 5.69
C LEU A 243 9.58 -2.23 6.98
N ASP A 244 8.99 -3.29 7.49
CA ASP A 244 9.52 -3.99 8.66
C ASP A 244 10.87 -4.65 8.35
N GLN A 245 11.02 -5.21 7.16
CA GLN A 245 12.31 -5.73 6.70
C GLN A 245 13.31 -4.59 6.48
N LEU A 246 12.88 -3.46 5.94
CA LEU A 246 13.72 -2.27 5.77
C LEU A 246 14.24 -1.76 7.11
N LYS A 247 13.39 -1.69 8.15
CA LYS A 247 13.79 -1.32 9.52
C LYS A 247 14.83 -2.28 10.08
N ARG A 248 14.63 -3.60 9.92
CA ARG A 248 15.59 -4.61 10.37
C ARG A 248 16.94 -4.47 9.66
N LYS A 249 16.93 -4.26 8.34
CA LYS A 249 18.16 -4.03 7.57
C LYS A 249 18.88 -2.76 8.03
N ALA A 250 18.15 -1.64 8.21
CA ALA A 250 18.71 -0.39 8.69
C ALA A 250 19.34 -0.54 10.10
N ALA A 251 18.62 -1.18 11.02
CA ALA A 251 19.10 -1.45 12.36
C ALA A 251 20.35 -2.37 12.37
N ALA A 252 20.36 -3.41 11.52
CA ALA A 252 21.50 -4.32 11.37
C ALA A 252 22.75 -3.57 10.90
N GLU A 253 22.63 -2.74 9.87
CA GLU A 253 23.73 -1.91 9.39
C GLU A 253 24.26 -0.94 10.47
N GLN A 254 23.36 -0.26 11.20
CA GLN A 254 23.73 0.66 12.28
C GLN A 254 24.45 -0.05 13.43
N LEU A 255 24.08 -1.29 13.72
CA LEU A 255 24.70 -2.11 14.76
C LEU A 255 25.88 -2.95 14.27
N GLY A 256 26.27 -2.82 12.98
CA GLY A 256 27.38 -3.53 12.38
C GLY A 256 27.17 -5.04 12.27
N MET A 257 25.93 -5.47 12.04
CA MET A 257 25.59 -6.84 11.66
C MET A 257 25.64 -6.97 10.14
N SER A 258 26.26 -8.03 9.62
CA SER A 258 26.30 -8.23 8.17
C SER A 258 24.94 -8.66 7.61
N ALA A 259 24.69 -8.39 6.32
CA ALA A 259 23.46 -8.84 5.65
C ALA A 259 23.35 -10.38 5.63
N GLU A 260 24.48 -11.09 5.57
CA GLU A 260 24.52 -12.56 5.61
C GLU A 260 24.12 -13.09 6.99
N ASP A 261 24.65 -12.47 8.08
CA ASP A 261 24.29 -12.84 9.45
C ASP A 261 22.83 -12.54 9.75
N LEU A 262 22.31 -11.39 9.28
CA LEU A 262 20.89 -11.04 9.40
C LEU A 262 20.00 -12.07 8.71
N ALA A 263 20.29 -12.39 7.44
CA ALA A 263 19.51 -13.36 6.68
C ALA A 263 19.55 -14.77 7.30
N ALA A 264 20.72 -15.18 7.84
CA ALA A 264 20.84 -16.46 8.53
C ALA A 264 20.04 -16.53 9.84
N ALA A 265 20.03 -15.42 10.60
CA ALA A 265 19.25 -15.31 11.83
C ALA A 265 17.74 -15.33 11.57
N GLU A 266 17.26 -14.58 10.57
CA GLU A 266 15.85 -14.58 10.14
C GLU A 266 15.39 -15.95 9.62
N ALA A 267 16.25 -16.68 8.89
CA ALA A 267 15.94 -18.03 8.45
C ALA A 267 15.83 -19.02 9.62
N GLY A 268 16.68 -18.86 10.65
CA GLY A 268 16.63 -19.64 11.88
C GLY A 268 15.30 -19.41 12.66
N GLU A 269 14.90 -18.15 12.80
CA GLU A 269 13.64 -17.78 13.47
C GLU A 269 12.42 -18.41 12.78
N LYS A 270 12.33 -18.33 11.45
CA LYS A 270 11.25 -18.95 10.67
C LYS A 270 11.19 -20.48 10.83
N MET A 271 12.34 -21.15 10.99
CA MET A 271 12.37 -22.60 11.24
C MET A 271 11.87 -22.95 12.65
N ASP A 272 12.20 -22.16 13.63
CA ASP A 272 11.76 -22.37 15.02
C ASP A 272 10.26 -22.12 15.18
N ASP A 273 9.71 -21.10 14.52
CA ASP A 273 8.28 -20.82 14.51
C ASP A 273 7.48 -21.94 13.77
N ALA A 274 7.98 -22.41 12.64
CA ALA A 274 7.37 -23.54 11.92
C ALA A 274 7.40 -24.83 12.74
N ALA A 275 8.46 -25.07 13.54
CA ALA A 275 8.56 -26.22 14.42
C ALA A 275 7.58 -26.13 15.61
N GLN A 276 7.33 -24.94 16.13
CA GLN A 276 6.38 -24.71 17.23
C GLN A 276 4.92 -24.87 16.75
N THR A 277 4.58 -24.42 15.57
CA THR A 277 3.24 -24.57 14.97
C THR A 277 2.90 -26.02 14.64
N THR A 278 3.88 -26.85 14.25
CA THR A 278 3.70 -28.28 13.98
C THR A 278 3.67 -29.12 15.27
N GLY A 279 4.25 -28.65 16.37
CA GLY A 279 4.29 -29.32 17.67
C GLY A 279 2.96 -29.30 18.45
N THR A 280 2.03 -28.40 18.12
CA THR A 280 0.75 -28.27 18.85
C THR A 280 -0.36 -29.16 18.31
N ALA A 281 -0.17 -29.86 17.20
CA ALA A 281 -1.21 -30.70 16.55
C ALA A 281 -1.15 -32.20 16.93
N ASN A 282 -0.23 -32.68 17.77
CA ASN A 282 -0.14 -34.09 18.13
C ASN A 282 0.03 -34.30 19.66
N GLY A 283 -1.07 -34.17 20.37
CA GLY A 283 -1.18 -34.47 21.78
C GLY A 283 -2.41 -35.29 22.11
N SER A 284 -2.45 -36.56 21.69
CA SER A 284 -3.37 -37.52 22.29
C SER A 284 -2.67 -38.86 22.50
N GLY A 285 -2.32 -39.10 23.70
CA GLY A 285 -2.01 -40.23 24.49
C GLY A 285 -1.72 -41.61 23.90
N THR A 286 -0.63 -42.18 24.40
CA THR A 286 -0.73 -43.44 25.17
C THR A 286 0.60 -43.74 25.84
N ASP A 287 0.49 -44.05 27.16
CA ASP A 287 1.50 -44.65 28.03
C ASP A 287 2.12 -45.91 27.44
N THR A 288 3.41 -46.16 27.62
CA THR A 288 3.94 -47.30 28.39
C THR A 288 5.47 -47.42 28.31
N ALA A 289 6.03 -47.49 29.57
CA ALA A 289 7.11 -48.33 30.08
C ALA A 289 8.55 -48.26 29.55
N GLU A 290 9.38 -47.79 30.47
CA GLU A 290 10.65 -48.31 30.96
C GLU A 290 11.46 -49.30 30.09
N THR A 291 12.73 -48.99 29.88
CA THR A 291 13.82 -49.84 30.42
C THR A 291 15.20 -49.15 30.35
N SER A 292 15.89 -49.31 31.47
CA SER A 292 17.28 -48.97 31.79
C SER A 292 18.32 -49.58 30.82
N ALA A 293 19.48 -48.97 30.68
CA ALA A 293 20.72 -49.38 31.30
C ALA A 293 22.00 -48.85 30.58
N ASN A 294 22.78 -48.23 31.41
CA ASN A 294 24.27 -48.37 31.59
C ASN A 294 25.26 -48.30 30.44
N GLY A 295 26.27 -47.49 30.73
CA GLY A 295 27.68 -47.84 30.80
C GLY A 295 28.53 -46.82 30.06
N ASP A 296 29.15 -45.98 30.75
CA ASP A 296 30.51 -45.98 31.36
C ASP A 296 31.66 -45.64 30.43
N ASP A 297 32.49 -44.81 30.99
CA ASP A 297 33.94 -44.61 30.92
C ASP A 297 34.43 -43.47 30.01
N GLY A 298 34.83 -42.36 30.52
CA GLY A 298 36.06 -42.03 31.23
C GLY A 298 37.20 -41.63 30.33
N THR A 299 37.56 -40.36 30.34
CA THR A 299 38.96 -39.98 30.68
C THR A 299 39.09 -38.45 30.70
N ALA A 300 39.61 -38.02 31.84
CA ALA A 300 40.05 -36.66 32.13
C ALA A 300 41.41 -36.38 31.49
N ALA A 301 41.59 -35.16 30.99
CA ALA A 301 42.92 -34.54 30.98
C ALA A 301 42.76 -33.03 31.20
N GLY A 302 43.32 -32.61 32.29
CA GLY A 302 43.34 -31.26 32.80
C GLY A 302 44.29 -30.36 31.98
N GLY A 303 44.04 -29.07 32.12
CA GLY A 303 44.90 -28.01 31.59
C GLY A 303 44.45 -26.66 32.09
N THR A 304 44.94 -26.34 33.28
CA THR A 304 45.32 -25.00 33.79
C THR A 304 44.46 -23.78 33.48
N ASP A 305 43.84 -23.33 34.58
CA ASP A 305 43.46 -21.95 34.85
C ASP A 305 44.54 -20.95 34.48
N THR A 306 44.18 -19.99 33.64
CA THR A 306 44.70 -18.64 33.73
C THR A 306 43.53 -17.70 33.57
N ALA A 307 42.99 -17.25 34.69
CA ALA A 307 42.08 -16.13 34.81
C ALA A 307 42.82 -14.87 34.30
N THR A 308 42.39 -14.38 33.15
CA THR A 308 42.53 -12.97 32.75
C THR A 308 41.16 -12.35 32.77
N LYS A 309 40.90 -11.54 33.77
CA LYS A 309 39.81 -10.59 33.83
C LYS A 309 39.97 -9.58 32.70
N ASP A 310 38.81 -9.16 32.18
CA ASP A 310 38.58 -8.15 31.16
C ASP A 310 38.71 -8.63 29.70
N GLY A 311 37.72 -9.39 29.30
CA GLY A 311 37.39 -9.64 27.91
C GLY A 311 35.86 -9.68 27.81
N ALA A 312 35.23 -8.54 27.49
CA ALA A 312 33.89 -8.57 27.00
C ALA A 312 33.88 -9.46 25.76
N THR A 313 33.31 -10.63 25.86
CA THR A 313 33.14 -11.53 24.71
C THR A 313 32.29 -10.77 23.69
N ALA A 314 32.73 -10.69 22.45
CA ALA A 314 31.93 -10.09 21.39
C ALA A 314 30.56 -10.78 21.37
N PRO A 315 29.46 -10.02 21.23
CA PRO A 315 28.12 -10.59 21.22
C PRO A 315 28.00 -11.65 20.11
N THR A 316 27.30 -12.73 20.42
CA THR A 316 26.99 -13.76 19.43
C THR A 316 26.08 -13.21 18.34
N VAL A 317 25.97 -13.89 17.22
CA VAL A 317 25.04 -13.50 16.12
C VAL A 317 23.60 -13.43 16.66
N ALA A 318 23.19 -14.38 17.50
CA ALA A 318 21.85 -14.40 18.11
C ALA A 318 21.63 -13.18 19.04
N GLU A 319 22.58 -12.84 19.91
CA GLU A 319 22.47 -11.67 20.77
C GLU A 319 22.39 -10.36 19.96
N LYS A 320 23.20 -10.24 18.91
CA LYS A 320 23.13 -9.10 17.99
C LYS A 320 21.77 -9.04 17.26
N PHE A 321 21.23 -10.17 16.87
CA PHE A 321 19.93 -10.21 16.19
C PHE A 321 18.79 -9.73 17.10
N GLU A 322 18.81 -10.08 18.39
CA GLU A 322 17.83 -9.54 19.36
C GLU A 322 18.00 -8.01 19.53
N GLU A 323 19.23 -7.49 19.52
CA GLU A 323 19.48 -6.05 19.51
C GLU A 323 18.94 -5.39 18.24
N VAL A 324 19.10 -6.02 17.08
CA VAL A 324 18.58 -5.56 15.79
C VAL A 324 17.05 -5.50 15.81
N LYS A 325 16.38 -6.56 16.27
CA LYS A 325 14.91 -6.56 16.42
C LYS A 325 14.44 -5.42 17.32
N SER A 326 15.04 -5.29 18.51
CA SER A 326 14.69 -4.22 19.45
C SER A 326 14.96 -2.81 18.91
N ALA A 327 15.95 -2.63 18.06
CA ALA A 327 16.23 -1.35 17.40
C ALA A 327 15.24 -1.09 16.27
N ALA A 328 14.93 -2.09 15.46
CA ALA A 328 13.95 -2.02 14.38
C ALA A 328 12.54 -1.69 14.90
N ASP A 329 12.12 -2.31 16.02
CA ASP A 329 10.80 -2.05 16.65
C ASP A 329 10.65 -0.60 17.13
N LYS A 330 11.75 0.08 17.43
CA LYS A 330 11.75 1.48 17.88
C LYS A 330 11.88 2.47 16.73
N MET A 331 12.32 2.00 15.57
CA MET A 331 12.53 2.81 14.39
C MET A 331 11.18 3.06 13.69
N SER A 332 10.88 4.31 13.36
CA SER A 332 9.70 4.61 12.56
C SER A 332 9.92 4.22 11.08
N ASN A 333 8.85 4.15 10.32
CA ASN A 333 8.94 3.88 8.88
C ASN A 333 9.70 5.00 8.16
N GLU A 334 9.45 6.23 8.56
CA GLU A 334 10.09 7.43 8.02
C GLU A 334 11.60 7.42 8.30
N GLU A 335 11.99 7.09 9.53
CA GLU A 335 13.41 6.97 9.90
C GLU A 335 14.13 5.90 9.09
N ALA A 336 13.49 4.75 8.85
CA ALA A 336 14.07 3.67 8.05
C ALA A 336 14.24 4.09 6.58
N VAL A 337 13.24 4.71 6.00
CA VAL A 337 13.30 5.21 4.61
C VAL A 337 14.35 6.32 4.51
N ALA A 338 14.31 7.30 5.42
CA ALA A 338 15.28 8.39 5.44
C ALA A 338 16.72 7.89 5.60
N TYR A 339 16.94 6.83 6.38
CA TYR A 339 18.27 6.21 6.53
C TYR A 339 18.87 5.79 5.18
N TYR A 340 18.07 5.18 4.30
CA TYR A 340 18.56 4.79 2.96
C TYR A 340 18.68 5.99 2.04
N LEU A 341 17.72 6.90 2.03
CA LEU A 341 17.77 8.08 1.16
C LEU A 341 18.95 9.01 1.51
N LYS A 342 19.33 9.13 2.78
CA LYS A 342 20.53 9.90 3.22
C LYS A 342 21.86 9.34 2.70
N LYS A 343 21.90 8.10 2.21
CA LYS A 343 23.08 7.53 1.53
C LYS A 343 23.31 8.12 0.14
N HIS A 344 22.29 8.82 -0.39
CA HIS A 344 22.29 9.44 -1.72
C HIS A 344 22.23 10.97 -1.61
N PRO A 345 23.38 11.63 -1.37
CA PRO A 345 23.41 13.10 -1.18
C PRO A 345 23.04 13.88 -2.46
N GLU A 346 23.07 13.23 -3.61
CA GLU A 346 22.68 13.80 -4.91
C GLU A 346 21.21 13.50 -5.27
N LEU A 347 20.40 12.98 -4.32
CA LEU A 347 18.98 12.71 -4.52
C LEU A 347 18.23 14.01 -4.82
N LYS A 348 17.58 14.06 -5.97
CA LYS A 348 16.82 15.21 -6.44
C LYS A 348 15.32 14.99 -6.48
N GLY A 349 14.87 13.73 -6.45
CA GLY A 349 13.47 13.44 -6.59
C GLY A 349 13.01 12.17 -5.92
N ILE A 350 11.73 12.19 -5.51
CA ILE A 350 11.03 11.01 -4.99
C ILE A 350 9.76 10.85 -5.83
N PHE A 351 9.54 9.66 -6.36
CA PHE A 351 8.29 9.29 -7.02
C PHE A 351 7.51 8.30 -6.15
N ALA A 352 6.42 8.77 -5.55
CA ALA A 352 5.51 7.95 -4.77
C ALA A 352 4.32 7.52 -5.66
N LEU A 353 4.09 6.21 -5.78
CA LEU A 353 3.27 5.65 -6.83
C LEU A 353 1.86 5.22 -6.38
N ASN A 354 1.49 5.45 -5.12
CA ASN A 354 0.14 5.23 -4.59
C ASN A 354 -0.12 6.12 -3.36
N GLU A 355 -1.32 6.02 -2.76
CA GLU A 355 -1.71 6.84 -1.61
C GLU A 355 -0.78 6.61 -0.40
N THR A 356 -0.57 5.36 0.01
CA THR A 356 0.23 5.01 1.19
C THR A 356 1.69 5.46 1.02
N SER A 357 2.29 5.16 -0.13
CA SER A 357 3.66 5.59 -0.44
C SER A 357 3.78 7.11 -0.56
N THR A 358 2.70 7.80 -0.99
CA THR A 358 2.65 9.27 -1.03
C THR A 358 2.69 9.87 0.36
N GLN A 359 1.88 9.35 1.28
CA GLN A 359 1.86 9.80 2.68
C GLN A 359 3.23 9.60 3.33
N LEU A 360 3.81 8.41 3.15
CA LEU A 360 5.16 8.10 3.63
C LEU A 360 6.20 9.04 3.02
N GLY A 361 6.18 9.24 1.71
CA GLY A 361 7.13 10.11 1.01
C GLY A 361 7.11 11.57 1.49
N ILE A 362 5.90 12.10 1.79
CA ILE A 362 5.76 13.44 2.35
C ILE A 362 6.35 13.52 3.76
N GLN A 363 6.09 12.52 4.61
CA GLN A 363 6.58 12.48 5.98
C GLN A 363 8.11 12.32 6.02
N VAL A 364 8.66 11.52 5.12
CA VAL A 364 10.13 11.31 5.00
C VAL A 364 10.87 12.60 4.65
N LEU A 365 10.26 13.54 3.92
CA LEU A 365 10.89 14.82 3.60
C LEU A 365 11.29 15.59 4.86
N ASP A 366 10.52 15.48 5.95
CA ASP A 366 10.82 16.15 7.22
C ASP A 366 12.09 15.57 7.89
N GLU A 367 12.48 14.35 7.55
CA GLU A 367 13.65 13.65 8.06
C GLU A 367 14.92 13.91 7.21
N LEU A 368 14.78 14.53 6.03
CA LEU A 368 15.90 14.78 5.11
C LEU A 368 16.45 16.20 5.26
N ASP A 369 17.77 16.30 5.36
CA ASP A 369 18.48 17.59 5.55
C ASP A 369 18.35 18.54 4.35
N ASN A 370 18.12 17.99 3.15
CA ASN A 370 18.00 18.72 1.88
C ASN A 370 16.57 18.68 1.29
N SER A 371 15.57 18.55 2.12
CA SER A 371 14.16 18.42 1.71
C SER A 371 13.67 19.57 0.79
N ASP A 372 14.20 20.76 0.95
CA ASP A 372 13.87 21.93 0.10
C ASP A 372 14.35 21.78 -1.37
N GLU A 373 15.29 20.87 -1.64
CA GLU A 373 15.88 20.62 -2.96
C GLU A 373 15.27 19.39 -3.65
N ILE A 374 14.54 18.56 -2.89
CA ILE A 374 13.95 17.32 -3.40
C ILE A 374 12.56 17.60 -3.99
N GLN A 375 12.36 17.21 -5.24
CA GLN A 375 11.06 17.23 -5.90
C GLN A 375 10.30 15.94 -5.60
N ILE A 376 9.05 16.05 -5.14
CA ILE A 376 8.18 14.88 -4.98
C ILE A 376 7.07 14.92 -6.02
N VAL A 377 6.89 13.81 -6.72
CA VAL A 377 5.74 13.58 -7.61
C VAL A 377 4.94 12.42 -7.08
N VAL A 378 3.63 12.59 -7.05
CA VAL A 378 2.69 11.59 -6.54
C VAL A 378 1.86 11.02 -7.68
N GLY A 379 1.78 9.71 -7.73
CA GLY A 379 1.11 8.96 -8.81
C GLY A 379 -0.36 8.64 -8.54
N ASP A 380 -0.93 9.17 -7.45
CA ASP A 380 -2.31 8.84 -7.10
C ASP A 380 -3.21 10.05 -6.88
N LYS A 381 -4.48 9.88 -7.29
CA LYS A 381 -5.56 10.79 -6.95
C LYS A 381 -6.76 9.98 -6.47
N VAL A 382 -7.15 10.20 -5.23
CA VAL A 382 -8.31 9.61 -4.58
C VAL A 382 -9.59 9.72 -5.41
N LEU A 383 -9.74 10.80 -6.19
CA LEU A 383 -10.91 11.03 -7.04
C LEU A 383 -10.99 10.15 -8.30
N THR A 384 -9.87 9.60 -8.78
CA THR A 384 -9.85 8.83 -10.05
C THR A 384 -10.35 7.40 -9.83
N GLY A 385 -10.11 6.83 -8.65
CA GLY A 385 -10.49 5.45 -8.32
C GLY A 385 -12.00 5.25 -8.21
N ALA A 386 -12.71 6.11 -7.47
CA ALA A 386 -14.16 5.99 -7.27
C ALA A 386 -14.95 6.12 -8.58
N VAL A 387 -14.57 7.07 -9.43
CA VAL A 387 -15.21 7.28 -10.74
C VAL A 387 -14.87 6.12 -11.69
N ALA A 388 -13.64 5.64 -11.70
CA ALA A 388 -13.24 4.51 -12.54
C ALA A 388 -13.95 3.22 -12.13
N LEU A 389 -14.20 3.02 -10.83
CA LEU A 389 -14.85 1.80 -10.33
C LEU A 389 -16.35 1.78 -10.60
N ASN A 390 -17.06 2.88 -10.35
CA ASN A 390 -18.46 3.00 -10.72
C ASN A 390 -18.64 2.72 -12.22
N ASN A 391 -17.80 3.35 -13.04
CA ASN A 391 -17.80 3.16 -14.49
C ASN A 391 -17.41 1.73 -14.90
N GLY A 392 -16.47 1.14 -14.18
CA GLY A 392 -15.95 -0.19 -14.47
C GLY A 392 -16.92 -1.31 -14.11
N LEU A 393 -17.57 -1.25 -12.95
CA LEU A 393 -18.54 -2.26 -12.54
C LEU A 393 -19.69 -2.34 -13.53
N ASN A 394 -20.23 -1.20 -13.97
CA ASN A 394 -21.28 -1.15 -14.97
C ASN A 394 -20.83 -1.72 -16.33
N LYS A 395 -19.58 -1.46 -16.74
CA LYS A 395 -19.03 -2.03 -17.96
C LYS A 395 -18.82 -3.55 -17.84
N VAL A 396 -18.41 -4.01 -16.66
CA VAL A 396 -18.23 -5.42 -16.34
C VAL A 396 -19.57 -6.14 -16.44
N LEU A 397 -20.61 -5.65 -15.77
CA LEU A 397 -21.94 -6.25 -15.79
C LEU A 397 -22.47 -6.38 -17.23
N ARG A 398 -22.26 -5.36 -18.08
CA ARG A 398 -22.61 -5.42 -19.52
C ARG A 398 -21.82 -6.48 -20.29
N ASN A 399 -20.52 -6.69 -19.96
CA ASN A 399 -19.66 -7.60 -20.71
C ASN A 399 -19.89 -9.08 -20.36
N ILE A 400 -20.33 -9.37 -19.14
CA ILE A 400 -20.62 -10.76 -18.71
C ILE A 400 -22.06 -11.19 -19.07
N GLY A 401 -22.82 -10.33 -19.74
CA GLY A 401 -24.16 -10.68 -20.27
C GLY A 401 -25.25 -10.79 -19.21
N ILE A 402 -25.03 -10.13 -18.07
CA ILE A 402 -26.03 -9.96 -17.02
C ILE A 402 -26.73 -8.61 -17.23
#